data_d1a83293d2bd8ffe156067f281476145
#
_entry.id   d1a83293d2bd8ffe156067f281476145
#
_cell.length_a   1.000
_cell.length_b   1.000
_cell.length_c   1.000
_cell.angle_alpha   90.00
_cell.angle_beta   90.00
_cell.angle_gamma   90.00
#
_symmetry.space_group_name_H-M   'P 1'
#
loop_
_entity.id
_entity.type
_entity.pdbx_description
1 polymer ?
#
loop_
_entity_poly.entity_id
_entity_poly.type
_entity_poly.pdbx_seq_one_letter_code
_entity_poly.pdbx_strand_id
1 'polypeptide(L)'
;MNFIKKKENFILLLVAIIFLIINNFFYNFYYTLKTNYSSRMNYHYGYCDKNGYGFIKYIIEKYKLTKNIKIFNYKQNPSSEWFFFDPNKEYYSEKLILLNNNNLNINNEITSKIYFRGKYHGSYKVIERYENCFFIERVND
;
A
#
# COMPACT_ATOMS: atom_id res chain seq x y z
N MET A 1 -30.74 -48.15 2.49
CA MET A 1 -30.17 -47.06 1.68
C MET A 1 -29.75 -45.81 2.46
N ASN A 2 -30.28 -45.48 3.64
CA ASN A 2 -29.92 -44.31 4.43
C ASN A 2 -28.59 -44.40 5.21
N PHE A 3 -28.13 -45.60 5.53
CA PHE A 3 -26.89 -45.79 6.31
C PHE A 3 -25.61 -45.53 5.52
N ILE A 4 -25.59 -45.90 4.24
CA ILE A 4 -24.45 -45.71 3.33
C ILE A 4 -24.25 -44.22 3.09
N LYS A 5 -25.33 -43.46 2.79
CA LYS A 5 -25.26 -42.00 2.64
C LYS A 5 -24.74 -41.27 3.92
N LYS A 6 -25.06 -41.76 5.11
CA LYS A 6 -24.53 -41.19 6.36
C LYS A 6 -23.01 -41.39 6.47
N LYS A 7 -22.50 -42.53 6.07
CA LYS A 7 -21.06 -42.86 6.13
C LYS A 7 -20.27 -42.06 5.12
N GLU A 8 -20.76 -41.88 3.89
CA GLU A 8 -20.15 -41.05 2.85
C GLU A 8 -20.10 -39.56 3.26
N ASN A 9 -21.18 -39.04 3.82
CA ASN A 9 -21.23 -37.68 4.33
C ASN A 9 -20.27 -37.47 5.51
N PHE A 10 -20.08 -38.45 6.37
CA PHE A 10 -19.12 -38.39 7.46
C PHE A 10 -17.67 -38.38 6.96
N ILE A 11 -17.34 -39.17 5.94
CA ILE A 11 -16.01 -39.19 5.32
C ILE A 11 -15.73 -37.84 4.63
N LEU A 12 -16.70 -37.31 3.90
CA LEU A 12 -16.57 -35.97 3.26
C LEU A 12 -16.35 -34.87 4.31
N LEU A 13 -17.05 -34.89 5.42
CA LEU A 13 -16.85 -33.92 6.50
C LEU A 13 -15.44 -34.04 7.09
N LEU A 14 -14.94 -35.26 7.33
CA LEU A 14 -13.58 -35.50 7.82
C LEU A 14 -12.52 -34.96 6.86
N VAL A 15 -12.66 -35.23 5.59
CA VAL A 15 -11.76 -34.71 4.54
C VAL A 15 -11.76 -33.18 4.51
N ALA A 16 -12.94 -32.56 4.60
CA ALA A 16 -13.08 -31.11 4.65
C ALA A 16 -12.37 -30.50 5.88
N ILE A 17 -12.54 -31.10 7.07
CA ILE A 17 -11.88 -30.65 8.29
C ILE A 17 -10.35 -30.77 8.16
N ILE A 18 -9.85 -31.90 7.66
CA ILE A 18 -8.41 -32.10 7.41
C ILE A 18 -7.88 -31.04 6.45
N PHE A 19 -8.60 -30.76 5.37
CA PHE A 19 -8.23 -29.71 4.41
C PHE A 19 -8.15 -28.33 5.06
N LEU A 20 -9.11 -27.97 5.91
CA LEU A 20 -9.11 -26.69 6.65
C LEU A 20 -7.92 -26.58 7.62
N ILE A 21 -7.56 -27.70 8.29
CA ILE A 21 -6.41 -27.76 9.20
C ILE A 21 -5.10 -27.58 8.43
N ILE A 22 -4.91 -28.34 7.34
CA ILE A 22 -3.69 -28.29 6.52
C ILE A 22 -3.47 -26.87 5.96
N ASN A 23 -4.52 -26.17 5.57
CA ASN A 23 -4.45 -24.80 5.05
C ASN A 23 -4.41 -23.72 6.14
N ASN A 24 -4.23 -24.08 7.42
CA ASN A 24 -4.23 -23.13 8.52
C ASN A 24 -5.46 -22.19 8.54
N PHE A 25 -6.59 -22.67 8.07
CA PHE A 25 -7.81 -21.86 7.92
C PHE A 25 -8.23 -21.21 9.25
N PHE A 26 -8.27 -21.93 10.33
CA PHE A 26 -8.70 -21.43 11.63
C PHE A 26 -7.76 -20.35 12.18
N TYR A 27 -6.44 -20.51 11.98
CA TYR A 27 -5.46 -19.50 12.36
C TYR A 27 -5.64 -18.22 11.53
N ASN A 28 -5.74 -18.35 10.21
CA ASN A 28 -5.92 -17.22 9.31
C ASN A 28 -7.24 -16.49 9.55
N PHE A 29 -8.30 -17.25 9.83
CA PHE A 29 -9.61 -16.69 10.17
C PHE A 29 -9.57 -15.89 11.47
N TYR A 30 -9.01 -16.49 12.54
CA TYR A 30 -8.82 -15.82 13.83
C TYR A 30 -7.98 -14.55 13.69
N TYR A 31 -6.86 -14.62 12.98
CA TYR A 31 -5.99 -13.46 12.70
C TYR A 31 -6.75 -12.36 11.96
N THR A 32 -7.56 -12.74 10.99
CA THR A 32 -8.39 -11.80 10.21
C THR A 32 -9.42 -11.09 11.07
N LEU A 33 -10.03 -11.79 12.01
CA LEU A 33 -10.99 -11.18 12.95
C LEU A 33 -10.32 -10.28 13.98
N LYS A 34 -9.14 -10.64 14.46
CA LYS A 34 -8.42 -9.92 15.50
C LYS A 34 -7.72 -8.65 15.00
N THR A 35 -7.20 -8.66 13.79
CA THR A 35 -6.45 -7.54 13.23
C THR A 35 -7.35 -6.66 12.36
N ASN A 36 -7.24 -5.34 12.52
CA ASN A 36 -7.97 -4.45 11.65
C ASN A 36 -7.39 -4.45 10.21
N TYR A 37 -8.22 -4.06 9.25
CA TYR A 37 -7.84 -4.05 7.83
C TYR A 37 -6.56 -3.24 7.55
N SER A 38 -6.46 -2.05 8.14
CA SER A 38 -5.31 -1.17 7.94
C SER A 38 -3.99 -1.79 8.42
N SER A 39 -4.01 -2.46 9.58
CA SER A 39 -2.82 -3.15 10.11
C SER A 39 -2.36 -4.30 9.20
N ARG A 40 -3.31 -5.06 8.64
CA ARG A 40 -2.98 -6.13 7.66
C ARG A 40 -2.39 -5.56 6.39
N MET A 41 -2.95 -4.47 5.87
CA MET A 41 -2.45 -3.80 4.68
C MET A 41 -1.03 -3.25 4.90
N ASN A 42 -0.76 -2.62 6.06
CA ASN A 42 0.58 -2.16 6.40
C ASN A 42 1.58 -3.32 6.51
N TYR A 43 1.18 -4.45 7.07
CA TYR A 43 2.05 -5.63 7.17
C TYR A 43 2.42 -6.20 5.79
N HIS A 44 1.47 -6.31 4.88
CA HIS A 44 1.69 -6.88 3.54
C HIS A 44 2.39 -5.91 2.58
N TYR A 45 1.95 -4.66 2.55
CA TYR A 45 2.39 -3.66 1.57
C TYR A 45 3.38 -2.63 2.12
N GLY A 46 3.72 -2.73 3.40
CA GLY A 46 4.68 -1.86 4.08
C GLY A 46 4.13 -0.49 4.42
N TYR A 47 4.81 0.20 5.33
CA TYR A 47 4.50 1.59 5.65
C TYR A 47 5.17 2.52 4.63
N CYS A 48 6.49 2.60 4.64
CA CYS A 48 7.29 3.33 3.67
C CYS A 48 8.05 2.38 2.72
N ASP A 49 8.41 1.21 3.19
CA ASP A 49 9.06 0.14 2.43
C ASP A 49 8.08 -0.55 1.46
N LYS A 50 8.57 -1.52 0.70
CA LYS A 50 7.77 -2.29 -0.27
C LYS A 50 6.97 -1.35 -1.20
N ASN A 51 5.64 -1.38 -1.06
CA ASN A 51 4.66 -0.68 -1.88
C ASN A 51 4.18 0.64 -1.24
N GLY A 52 4.56 0.92 0.03
CA GLY A 52 4.32 2.18 0.71
C GLY A 52 2.85 2.46 1.09
N TYR A 53 2.04 1.43 1.28
CA TYR A 53 0.61 1.58 1.59
C TYR A 53 0.35 2.50 2.79
N GLY A 54 1.07 2.28 3.89
CA GLY A 54 0.85 3.03 5.13
C GLY A 54 1.13 4.51 4.98
N PHE A 55 2.24 4.86 4.33
CA PHE A 55 2.61 6.25 4.10
C PHE A 55 1.64 6.95 3.15
N ILE A 56 1.24 6.30 2.05
CA ILE A 56 0.25 6.86 1.12
C ILE A 56 -1.06 7.15 1.86
N LYS A 57 -1.56 6.18 2.61
CA LYS A 57 -2.79 6.33 3.40
C LYS A 57 -2.68 7.48 4.39
N TYR A 58 -1.59 7.55 5.15
CA TYR A 58 -1.32 8.61 6.11
C TYR A 58 -1.37 10.00 5.45
N ILE A 59 -0.71 10.18 4.30
CA ILE A 59 -0.71 11.45 3.57
C ILE A 59 -2.11 11.82 3.09
N ILE A 60 -2.84 10.87 2.50
CA ILE A 60 -4.21 11.12 2.01
C ILE A 60 -5.12 11.56 3.16
N GLU A 61 -5.06 10.91 4.31
CA GLU A 61 -5.90 11.22 5.47
C GLU A 61 -5.49 12.54 6.13
N LYS A 62 -4.19 12.75 6.37
CA LYS A 62 -3.67 13.95 7.03
C LYS A 62 -3.96 15.22 6.24
N TYR A 63 -3.74 15.18 4.93
CA TYR A 63 -3.91 16.34 4.05
C TYR A 63 -5.28 16.37 3.36
N LYS A 64 -6.19 15.45 3.69
CA LYS A 64 -7.55 15.34 3.15
C LYS A 64 -7.57 15.46 1.63
N LEU A 65 -6.70 14.69 0.96
CA LEU A 65 -6.55 14.78 -0.48
C LEU A 65 -7.83 14.33 -1.19
N THR A 66 -8.37 15.19 -2.04
CA THR A 66 -9.63 14.96 -2.77
C THR A 66 -9.43 14.48 -4.20
N LYS A 67 -8.24 14.66 -4.76
CA LYS A 67 -7.84 14.22 -6.10
C LYS A 67 -6.87 13.05 -6.01
N ASN A 68 -6.69 12.33 -7.12
CA ASN A 68 -5.64 11.33 -7.24
C ASN A 68 -4.25 11.97 -7.10
N ILE A 69 -3.34 11.27 -6.47
CA ILE A 69 -1.95 11.71 -6.33
C ILE A 69 -1.03 10.77 -7.09
N LYS A 70 -0.08 11.33 -7.82
CA LYS A 70 0.91 10.55 -8.54
C LYS A 70 2.00 10.06 -7.60
N ILE A 71 2.34 8.77 -7.71
CA ILE A 71 3.26 8.11 -6.80
C ILE A 71 4.42 7.51 -7.59
N PHE A 72 5.65 7.84 -7.18
CA PHE A 72 6.87 7.27 -7.74
C PHE A 72 7.51 6.34 -6.73
N ASN A 73 7.57 5.05 -7.05
CA ASN A 73 8.31 4.08 -6.25
C ASN A 73 9.67 3.81 -6.91
N TYR A 74 10.76 4.12 -6.19
CA TYR A 74 12.13 3.94 -6.68
C TYR A 74 12.64 2.50 -6.58
N LYS A 75 11.93 1.64 -5.87
CA LYS A 75 12.14 0.18 -5.95
C LYS A 75 11.43 -0.41 -7.17
N GLN A 76 11.80 -1.64 -7.53
CA GLN A 76 11.18 -2.36 -8.64
C GLN A 76 9.71 -2.73 -8.40
N ASN A 77 9.27 -2.72 -7.14
CA ASN A 77 7.89 -3.03 -6.79
C ASN A 77 6.94 -1.92 -7.24
N PRO A 78 5.74 -2.26 -7.71
CA PRO A 78 4.71 -1.26 -7.98
C PRO A 78 4.34 -0.52 -6.70
N SER A 79 3.87 0.73 -6.83
CA SER A 79 3.31 1.46 -5.70
C SER A 79 1.92 0.92 -5.35
N SER A 80 1.46 1.23 -4.12
CA SER A 80 0.08 0.92 -3.72
C SER A 80 -0.93 1.98 -4.20
N GLU A 81 -0.61 2.75 -5.22
CA GLU A 81 -1.47 3.80 -5.78
C GLU A 81 -2.87 3.28 -6.12
N TRP A 82 -2.96 2.09 -6.68
CA TRP A 82 -4.21 1.48 -7.10
C TRP A 82 -5.25 1.27 -5.97
N PHE A 83 -4.83 1.20 -4.69
CA PHE A 83 -5.75 1.15 -3.56
C PHE A 83 -6.50 2.46 -3.32
N PHE A 84 -5.96 3.57 -3.79
CA PHE A 84 -6.44 4.90 -3.51
C PHE A 84 -6.87 5.64 -4.78
N PHE A 85 -6.69 5.00 -5.94
CA PHE A 85 -7.05 5.54 -7.23
C PHE A 85 -8.57 5.54 -7.43
N ASP A 86 -9.12 6.68 -7.81
CA ASP A 86 -10.52 6.84 -8.22
C ASP A 86 -10.55 7.30 -9.68
N PRO A 87 -11.09 6.49 -10.62
CA PRO A 87 -11.11 6.84 -12.04
C PRO A 87 -11.91 8.10 -12.36
N ASN A 88 -12.79 8.53 -11.45
CA ASN A 88 -13.60 9.74 -11.63
C ASN A 88 -12.91 11.02 -11.15
N LYS A 89 -11.71 10.91 -10.57
CA LYS A 89 -10.95 12.04 -10.06
C LYS A 89 -9.74 12.36 -10.92
N GLU A 90 -9.51 13.66 -11.09
CA GLU A 90 -8.28 14.15 -11.70
C GLU A 90 -7.06 13.90 -10.80
N TYR A 91 -5.89 13.96 -11.38
CA TYR A 91 -4.63 13.98 -10.63
C TYR A 91 -4.26 15.39 -10.17
N TYR A 92 -3.62 15.48 -9.00
CA TYR A 92 -2.90 16.70 -8.64
C TYR A 92 -1.74 16.91 -9.61
N SER A 93 -1.63 18.10 -10.17
CA SER A 93 -0.50 18.50 -11.03
C SER A 93 0.75 18.87 -10.24
N GLU A 94 0.56 19.34 -9.02
CA GLU A 94 1.60 19.96 -8.19
C GLU A 94 2.10 19.06 -7.06
N LYS A 95 1.38 17.99 -6.72
CA LYS A 95 1.70 17.14 -5.57
C LYS A 95 2.09 15.73 -6.00
N LEU A 96 3.15 15.23 -5.39
CA LEU A 96 3.67 13.88 -5.64
C LEU A 96 3.99 13.18 -4.33
N ILE A 97 3.93 11.84 -4.35
CA ILE A 97 4.50 10.99 -3.31
C ILE A 97 5.69 10.24 -3.90
N LEU A 98 6.81 10.26 -3.20
CA LEU A 98 8.00 9.47 -3.53
C LEU A 98 8.15 8.37 -2.48
N LEU A 99 8.34 7.14 -2.92
CA LEU A 99 8.56 5.97 -2.08
C LEU A 99 9.95 5.41 -2.33
N ASN A 100 10.59 4.93 -1.25
CA ASN A 100 11.90 4.25 -1.32
C ASN A 100 12.99 5.08 -2.01
N ASN A 101 12.99 6.38 -1.85
CA ASN A 101 14.01 7.25 -2.43
C ASN A 101 15.19 7.44 -1.47
N ASN A 102 16.27 6.72 -1.71
CA ASN A 102 17.50 6.80 -0.89
C ASN A 102 18.43 7.95 -1.30
N ASN A 103 18.18 8.60 -2.43
CA ASN A 103 19.11 9.58 -3.02
C ASN A 103 18.78 11.02 -2.65
N LEU A 104 17.63 11.27 -2.03
CA LEU A 104 17.26 12.62 -1.62
C LEU A 104 17.87 12.94 -0.24
N ASN A 105 19.12 13.44 -0.24
CA ASN A 105 19.65 14.16 0.91
C ASN A 105 18.99 15.53 0.97
N ILE A 106 17.77 15.58 1.45
CA ILE A 106 17.06 16.85 1.60
C ILE A 106 17.30 17.35 3.02
N ASN A 107 18.18 18.33 3.14
CA ASN A 107 18.13 19.26 4.25
C ASN A 107 16.87 20.12 4.06
N ASN A 108 16.04 20.21 5.05
CA ASN A 108 14.62 20.55 5.13
C ASN A 108 14.09 21.82 4.41
N GLU A 109 14.85 22.51 3.57
CA GLU A 109 14.43 23.81 3.01
C GLU A 109 14.74 24.03 1.52
N ILE A 110 15.34 23.07 0.82
CA ILE A 110 15.82 23.30 -0.54
C ILE A 110 14.93 22.61 -1.55
N THR A 111 14.52 23.36 -2.57
CA THR A 111 13.92 22.85 -3.80
C THR A 111 14.81 21.78 -4.42
N SER A 112 14.32 20.55 -4.42
CA SER A 112 15.07 19.43 -4.99
C SER A 112 14.56 19.12 -6.39
N LYS A 113 15.50 18.98 -7.34
CA LYS A 113 15.20 18.49 -8.68
C LYS A 113 14.84 17.00 -8.61
N ILE A 114 13.65 16.65 -9.05
CA ILE A 114 13.18 15.27 -9.00
C ILE A 114 13.40 14.59 -10.35
N TYR A 115 14.11 13.47 -10.29
CA TYR A 115 14.32 12.58 -11.43
C TYR A 115 13.69 11.22 -11.11
N PHE A 116 12.87 10.73 -12.00
CA PHE A 116 12.32 9.37 -11.91
C PHE A 116 12.48 8.65 -13.24
N ARG A 117 13.12 7.47 -13.20
CA ARG A 117 13.47 6.67 -14.40
C ARG A 117 14.17 7.50 -15.47
N GLY A 118 15.11 8.35 -15.06
CA GLY A 118 15.90 9.20 -15.97
C GLY A 118 15.17 10.44 -16.52
N LYS A 119 13.88 10.63 -16.21
CA LYS A 119 13.12 11.83 -16.61
C LYS A 119 13.10 12.87 -15.49
N TYR A 120 13.32 14.13 -15.86
CA TYR A 120 13.17 15.27 -14.98
C TYR A 120 11.68 15.61 -14.83
N HIS A 121 11.22 15.81 -13.60
CA HIS A 121 9.82 16.09 -13.28
C HIS A 121 9.58 17.49 -12.72
N GLY A 122 10.63 18.26 -12.45
CA GLY A 122 10.54 19.62 -11.92
C GLY A 122 11.27 19.78 -10.57
N SER A 123 11.15 20.98 -10.02
CA SER A 123 11.65 21.34 -8.69
C SER A 123 10.53 21.26 -7.68
N TYR A 124 10.81 20.66 -6.52
CA TYR A 124 9.79 20.38 -5.49
C TYR A 124 10.30 20.74 -4.11
N LYS A 125 9.38 21.19 -3.27
CA LYS A 125 9.55 21.38 -1.83
C LYS A 125 9.00 20.17 -1.08
N VAL A 126 9.70 19.73 -0.05
CA VAL A 126 9.21 18.65 0.83
C VAL A 126 8.20 19.22 1.81
N ILE A 127 7.02 18.61 1.85
CA ILE A 127 5.96 18.92 2.81
C ILE A 127 6.04 17.98 4.01
N GLU A 128 6.24 16.69 3.74
CA GLU A 128 6.28 15.65 4.76
C GLU A 128 7.33 14.61 4.40
N ARG A 129 8.01 14.09 5.43
CA ARG A 129 9.03 13.05 5.26
C ARG A 129 8.85 11.96 6.31
N TYR A 130 9.02 10.73 5.90
CA TYR A 130 9.20 9.60 6.79
C TYR A 130 10.25 8.66 6.17
N GLU A 131 11.40 8.51 6.83
CA GLU A 131 12.54 7.73 6.31
C GLU A 131 12.86 8.10 4.84
N ASN A 132 12.65 7.17 3.92
CA ASN A 132 12.91 7.30 2.48
C ASN A 132 11.64 7.59 1.67
N CYS A 133 10.56 8.03 2.33
CA CYS A 133 9.33 8.43 1.69
C CYS A 133 9.08 9.92 1.89
N PHE A 134 8.60 10.57 0.84
CA PHE A 134 8.42 12.00 0.81
C PHE A 134 7.08 12.35 0.19
N PHE A 135 6.38 13.28 0.80
CA PHE A 135 5.28 14.00 0.18
C PHE A 135 5.79 15.38 -0.20
N ILE A 136 5.67 15.72 -1.48
CA ILE A 136 6.30 16.89 -2.07
C ILE A 136 5.31 17.70 -2.89
N GLU A 137 5.54 19.01 -2.97
CA GLU A 137 4.76 19.96 -3.75
C GLU A 137 5.67 20.70 -4.70
N ARG A 138 5.21 20.88 -5.94
CA ARG A 138 5.95 21.58 -6.99
C ARG A 138 6.13 23.04 -6.62
N VAL A 139 7.34 23.53 -6.79
CA VAL A 139 7.62 24.95 -6.69
C VAL A 139 7.55 25.51 -8.11
N ASN A 140 6.70 26.51 -8.29
CA ASN A 140 6.69 27.25 -9.56
C ASN A 140 7.98 28.06 -9.64
N ASP A 141 8.80 27.71 -10.62
CA ASP A 141 10.00 28.49 -10.98
C ASP A 141 9.59 29.81 -11.61
#